data_55c9810825678f3460dd0ebf9e17f2c2
#
_entry.id   55c9810825678f3460dd0ebf9e17f2c2
#
_cell.length_a   1.000
_cell.length_b   1.000
_cell.length_c   1.000
_cell.angle_alpha   90.00
_cell.angle_beta   90.00
_cell.angle_gamma   90.00
#
_symmetry.space_group_name_H-M   'P 1'
#
loop_
_entity.id
_entity.type
_entity.pdbx_description
1 polymer ?
#
loop_
_entity_poly.entity_id
_entity_poly.type
_entity_poly.pdbx_seq_one_letter_code
_entity_poly.pdbx_strand_id
1 'polypeptide(L)'
;MSTPIRASDAFREESDAIWAVLHRHPFITELAEGTLPLDKFRFFLEQDDFYLEEYSRCLALGAAKSRNERELRYFTVDLNQVLDAEIPNNRELLAQGIELGISTCFASRPA
;
A
#
# COMPACT_ATOMS: atom_id res chain seq x y z
N MET A 1 -34.38 14.96 10.77
CA MET A 1 -33.27 14.17 11.34
C MET A 1 -32.12 14.12 10.32
N SER A 2 -30.95 14.53 10.74
CA SER A 2 -29.76 14.40 9.87
C SER A 2 -29.32 12.94 9.80
N THR A 3 -28.94 12.47 8.62
CA THR A 3 -28.34 11.15 8.43
C THR A 3 -27.00 11.10 9.18
N PRO A 4 -26.74 10.07 10.01
CA PRO A 4 -25.47 9.98 10.69
C PRO A 4 -24.33 9.85 9.70
N ILE A 5 -23.27 10.64 9.88
CA ILE A 5 -22.07 10.59 9.06
C ILE A 5 -21.30 9.32 9.45
N ARG A 6 -20.89 8.53 8.44
CA ARG A 6 -20.03 7.37 8.69
C ARG A 6 -18.65 7.83 9.17
N ALA A 7 -18.03 7.06 10.06
CA ALA A 7 -16.69 7.37 10.57
C ALA A 7 -15.67 7.53 9.43
N SER A 8 -15.75 6.69 8.41
CA SER A 8 -14.87 6.76 7.25
C SER A 8 -15.02 8.08 6.48
N ASP A 9 -16.25 8.60 6.36
CA ASP A 9 -16.51 9.88 5.71
C ASP A 9 -15.94 11.05 6.52
N ALA A 10 -16.10 11.00 7.85
CA ALA A 10 -15.56 12.01 8.75
C ALA A 10 -14.01 12.04 8.69
N PHE A 11 -13.36 10.88 8.69
CA PHE A 11 -11.91 10.78 8.57
C PHE A 11 -11.42 11.29 7.21
N ARG A 12 -12.16 10.99 6.15
CA ARG A 12 -11.83 11.48 4.81
C ARG A 12 -11.93 13.00 4.73
N GLU A 13 -12.95 13.58 5.33
CA GLU A 13 -13.16 15.03 5.39
C GLU A 13 -12.03 15.75 6.13
N GLU A 14 -11.65 15.24 7.32
CA GLU A 14 -10.55 15.81 8.10
C GLU A 14 -9.20 15.70 7.40
N SER A 15 -9.01 14.74 6.52
CA SER A 15 -7.77 14.52 5.78
C SER A 15 -7.76 15.16 4.39
N ASP A 16 -8.78 15.92 4.01
CA ASP A 16 -8.93 16.50 2.68
C ASP A 16 -7.70 17.28 2.19
N ALA A 17 -7.10 18.09 3.06
CA ALA A 17 -5.91 18.87 2.73
C ALA A 17 -4.73 17.98 2.36
N ILE A 18 -4.55 16.88 3.08
CA ILE A 18 -3.49 15.88 2.82
C ILE A 18 -3.76 15.17 1.50
N TRP A 19 -5.00 14.74 1.26
CA TRP A 19 -5.39 14.11 0.00
C TRP A 19 -5.15 15.03 -1.20
N ALA A 20 -5.46 16.32 -1.07
CA ALA A 20 -5.24 17.28 -2.13
C ALA A 20 -3.75 17.40 -2.49
N VAL A 21 -2.86 17.41 -1.50
CA VAL A 21 -1.41 17.41 -1.72
C VAL A 21 -0.95 16.11 -2.38
N LEU A 22 -1.42 14.97 -1.91
CA LEU A 22 -1.08 13.66 -2.48
C LEU A 22 -1.47 13.56 -3.96
N HIS A 23 -2.68 13.98 -4.31
CA HIS A 23 -3.17 13.92 -5.69
C HIS A 23 -2.38 14.80 -6.66
N ARG A 24 -1.71 15.84 -6.16
CA ARG A 24 -0.89 16.74 -6.97
C ARG A 24 0.60 16.42 -6.90
N HIS A 25 0.97 15.40 -6.11
CA HIS A 25 2.38 15.03 -5.98
C HIS A 25 2.93 14.57 -7.33
N PRO A 26 4.14 15.02 -7.72
CA PRO A 26 4.74 14.63 -9.00
C PRO A 26 4.81 13.13 -9.26
N PHE A 27 5.06 12.33 -8.23
CA PHE A 27 5.05 10.88 -8.35
C PHE A 27 3.71 10.37 -8.92
N ILE A 28 2.60 10.85 -8.37
CA ILE A 28 1.26 10.43 -8.78
C ILE A 28 0.94 10.90 -10.20
N THR A 29 1.24 12.15 -10.51
CA THR A 29 0.97 12.71 -11.85
C THR A 29 1.84 12.06 -12.92
N GLU A 30 3.13 11.86 -12.65
CA GLU A 30 4.04 11.18 -13.58
C GLU A 30 3.67 9.71 -13.77
N LEU A 31 3.24 9.02 -12.71
CA LEU A 31 2.76 7.64 -12.80
C LEU A 31 1.51 7.56 -13.70
N ALA A 32 0.54 8.46 -13.49
CA ALA A 32 -0.69 8.51 -14.29
C ALA A 32 -0.41 8.84 -15.75
N GLU A 33 0.57 9.68 -16.04
CA GLU A 33 0.96 10.07 -17.39
C GLU A 33 1.90 9.07 -18.07
N GLY A 34 2.45 8.12 -17.32
CA GLY A 34 3.41 7.15 -17.84
C GLY A 34 4.81 7.73 -18.02
N THR A 35 5.12 8.85 -17.37
CA THR A 35 6.41 9.55 -17.47
C THR A 35 7.31 9.34 -16.27
N LEU A 36 6.85 8.60 -15.25
CA LEU A 36 7.64 8.34 -14.05
C LEU A 36 8.89 7.53 -14.40
N PRO A 37 10.11 8.01 -14.02
CA PRO A 37 11.32 7.23 -14.22
C PRO A 37 11.25 5.86 -13.55
N LEU A 38 11.73 4.82 -14.23
CA LEU A 38 11.64 3.44 -13.74
C LEU A 38 12.41 3.23 -12.43
N ASP A 39 13.54 3.92 -12.24
CA ASP A 39 14.31 3.84 -10.99
C ASP A 39 13.50 4.35 -9.78
N LYS A 40 12.70 5.40 -9.96
CA LYS A 40 11.80 5.92 -8.92
C LYS A 40 10.65 4.97 -8.64
N PHE A 41 10.08 4.38 -9.67
CA PHE A 41 9.04 3.37 -9.52
C PHE A 41 9.56 2.14 -8.79
N ARG A 42 10.76 1.69 -9.13
CA ARG A 42 11.41 0.58 -8.45
C ARG A 42 11.64 0.87 -6.97
N PHE A 43 12.17 2.06 -6.65
CA PHE A 43 12.36 2.49 -5.27
C PHE A 43 11.03 2.43 -4.49
N PHE A 44 9.96 2.93 -5.10
CA PHE A 44 8.62 2.86 -4.51
C PHE A 44 8.20 1.42 -4.21
N LEU A 45 8.36 0.51 -5.17
CA LEU A 45 7.99 -0.89 -4.99
C LEU A 45 8.78 -1.57 -3.87
N GLU A 46 10.06 -1.27 -3.72
CA GLU A 46 10.88 -1.82 -2.64
C GLU A 46 10.44 -1.31 -1.27
N GLN A 47 10.12 -0.03 -1.18
CA GLN A 47 9.58 0.53 0.06
C GLN A 47 8.19 -0.04 0.37
N ASP A 48 7.38 -0.22 -0.66
CA ASP A 48 6.06 -0.82 -0.53
C ASP A 48 6.11 -2.27 -0.06
N ASP A 49 7.12 -3.03 -0.47
CA ASP A 49 7.32 -4.41 0.02
C ASP A 49 7.51 -4.43 1.54
N PHE A 50 8.30 -3.51 2.09
CA PHE A 50 8.43 -3.37 3.55
C PHE A 50 7.11 -2.97 4.20
N TYR A 51 6.41 -2.02 3.61
CA TYR A 51 5.11 -1.58 4.11
C TYR A 51 4.11 -2.73 4.14
N LEU A 52 4.00 -3.49 3.07
CA LEU A 52 3.05 -4.59 2.97
C LEU A 52 3.33 -5.70 4.00
N GLU A 53 4.60 -5.98 4.29
CA GLU A 53 4.96 -6.93 5.33
C GLU A 53 4.49 -6.46 6.72
N GLU A 54 4.73 -5.20 7.05
CA GLU A 54 4.25 -4.62 8.32
C GLU A 54 2.73 -4.50 8.38
N TYR A 55 2.12 -4.12 7.26
CA TYR A 55 0.66 -4.07 7.13
C TYR A 55 0.04 -5.45 7.37
N SER A 56 0.67 -6.51 6.85
CA SER A 56 0.24 -7.90 7.09
C SER A 56 0.23 -8.23 8.58
N ARG A 57 1.25 -7.79 9.34
CA ARG A 57 1.28 -7.99 10.79
C ARG A 57 0.16 -7.25 11.49
N CYS A 58 -0.14 -6.03 11.06
CA CYS A 58 -1.26 -5.25 11.59
C CYS A 58 -2.60 -5.95 11.33
N LEU A 59 -2.81 -6.51 10.15
CA LEU A 59 -4.02 -7.28 9.82
C LEU A 59 -4.15 -8.53 10.68
N ALA A 60 -3.04 -9.25 10.90
CA ALA A 60 -3.02 -10.42 11.78
C ALA A 60 -3.37 -10.05 13.22
N LEU A 61 -2.85 -8.93 13.72
CA LEU A 61 -3.22 -8.41 15.05
C LEU A 61 -4.69 -8.01 15.11
N GLY A 62 -5.21 -7.39 14.06
CA GLY A 62 -6.63 -7.06 13.96
C GLY A 62 -7.49 -8.31 14.01
N ALA A 63 -7.10 -9.37 13.31
CA ALA A 63 -7.78 -10.67 13.37
C ALA A 63 -7.77 -11.24 14.79
N ALA A 64 -6.60 -11.22 15.44
CA ALA A 64 -6.46 -11.73 16.80
C ALA A 64 -7.30 -10.95 17.83
N LYS A 65 -7.53 -9.66 17.60
CA LYS A 65 -8.30 -8.77 18.48
C LYS A 65 -9.75 -8.61 18.07
N SER A 66 -10.21 -9.28 17.03
CA SER A 66 -11.59 -9.18 16.57
C SER A 66 -12.56 -9.75 17.62
N ARG A 67 -13.74 -9.13 17.71
CA ARG A 67 -14.76 -9.42 18.73
C ARG A 67 -15.72 -10.52 18.30
N ASN A 68 -15.76 -10.84 17.01
CA ASN A 68 -16.69 -11.82 16.46
C ASN A 68 -16.14 -12.42 15.16
N GLU A 69 -16.80 -13.46 14.67
CA GLU A 69 -16.39 -14.16 13.45
C GLU A 69 -16.42 -13.26 12.22
N ARG A 70 -17.35 -12.33 12.12
CA ARG A 70 -17.46 -11.41 10.99
C ARG A 70 -16.22 -10.52 10.87
N GLU A 71 -15.80 -9.92 11.98
CA GLU A 71 -14.58 -9.12 12.03
C GLU A 71 -13.34 -9.96 11.74
N LEU A 72 -13.28 -11.16 12.31
CA LEU A 72 -12.18 -12.10 12.07
C LEU A 72 -12.04 -12.42 10.58
N ARG A 73 -13.14 -12.70 9.90
CA ARG A 73 -13.13 -12.97 8.45
C ARG A 73 -12.68 -11.76 7.64
N TYR A 74 -13.08 -10.56 8.02
CA TYR A 74 -12.65 -9.32 7.38
C TYR A 74 -11.14 -9.19 7.35
N PHE A 75 -10.51 -9.30 8.50
CA PHE A 75 -9.05 -9.21 8.60
C PHE A 75 -8.33 -10.35 7.90
N THR A 76 -8.88 -11.55 7.96
CA THR A 76 -8.29 -12.74 7.32
C THR A 76 -8.33 -12.62 5.78
N VAL A 77 -9.43 -12.14 5.22
CA VAL A 77 -9.55 -11.93 3.77
C VAL A 77 -8.53 -10.90 3.29
N ASP A 78 -8.42 -9.77 3.98
CA ASP A 78 -7.45 -8.73 3.62
C ASP A 78 -6.01 -9.22 3.77
N LEU A 79 -5.72 -9.96 4.84
CA LEU A 79 -4.40 -10.54 5.06
C LEU A 79 -4.01 -11.50 3.94
N ASN A 80 -4.90 -12.38 3.54
CA ASN A 80 -4.66 -13.29 2.43
C ASN A 80 -4.42 -12.55 1.11
N GLN A 81 -5.18 -11.50 0.86
CA GLN A 81 -5.02 -10.66 -0.33
C GLN A 81 -3.62 -10.02 -0.38
N VAL A 82 -3.14 -9.50 0.72
CA VAL A 82 -1.80 -8.91 0.79
C VAL A 82 -0.71 -9.97 0.57
N LEU A 83 -0.79 -11.09 1.28
CA LEU A 83 0.24 -12.13 1.23
C LEU A 83 0.24 -12.91 -0.09
N ASP A 84 -0.91 -13.18 -0.66
CA ASP A 84 -1.05 -14.07 -1.81
C ASP A 84 -1.12 -13.34 -3.15
N ALA A 85 -1.43 -12.05 -3.16
CA ALA A 85 -1.55 -11.27 -4.38
C ALA A 85 -0.63 -10.05 -4.41
N GLU A 86 -0.72 -9.14 -3.46
CA GLU A 86 -0.01 -7.87 -3.53
C GLU A 86 1.51 -8.02 -3.39
N ILE A 87 1.97 -8.77 -2.41
CA ILE A 87 3.41 -9.01 -2.21
C ILE A 87 4.02 -9.76 -3.38
N PRO A 88 3.46 -10.89 -3.84
CA PRO A 88 4.00 -11.58 -5.02
C PRO A 88 3.99 -10.71 -6.28
N ASN A 89 2.96 -9.91 -6.49
CA ASN A 89 2.87 -9.00 -7.64
C ASN A 89 3.98 -7.95 -7.62
N ASN A 90 4.23 -7.33 -6.46
CA ASN A 90 5.31 -6.35 -6.32
C ASN A 90 6.68 -6.98 -6.60
N ARG A 91 6.90 -8.19 -6.11
CA ARG A 91 8.17 -8.91 -6.33
C ARG A 91 8.37 -9.30 -7.77
N GLU A 92 7.30 -9.67 -8.46
CA GLU A 92 7.36 -9.93 -9.91
C GLU A 92 7.71 -8.68 -10.70
N LEU A 93 7.09 -7.55 -10.39
CA LEU A 93 7.42 -6.27 -11.02
C LEU A 93 8.86 -5.85 -10.76
N LEU A 94 9.38 -6.07 -9.56
CA LEU A 94 10.78 -5.81 -9.23
C LEU A 94 11.72 -6.70 -10.03
N ALA A 95 11.39 -7.97 -10.21
CA ALA A 95 12.18 -8.90 -11.02
C ALA A 95 12.20 -8.47 -12.48
N GLN A 96 11.08 -8.06 -13.06
CA GLN A 96 11.01 -7.52 -14.42
C GLN A 96 11.88 -6.27 -14.57
N GLY A 97 11.88 -5.38 -13.58
CA GLY A 97 12.76 -4.21 -13.57
C GLY A 97 14.23 -4.56 -13.64
N ILE A 98 14.66 -5.64 -13.00
CA ILE A 98 16.04 -6.15 -13.07
C ILE A 98 16.36 -6.59 -14.50
N GLU A 99 15.47 -7.32 -15.15
CA GLU A 99 15.63 -7.77 -16.53
C GLU A 99 15.76 -6.59 -17.51
N LEU A 100 15.10 -5.48 -17.22
CA LEU A 100 15.20 -4.24 -18.00
C LEU A 100 16.49 -3.44 -17.72
N GLY A 101 17.37 -3.95 -16.87
CA GLY A 101 18.67 -3.33 -16.57
C GLY A 101 18.60 -2.11 -15.65
N ILE A 102 17.53 -1.98 -14.87
CA ILE A 102 17.40 -0.89 -13.92
C ILE A 102 18.38 -1.12 -12.77
N SER A 103 19.25 -0.14 -12.53
CA SER A 103 20.23 -0.21 -11.44
C SER A 103 19.56 -0.26 -10.06
N THR A 104 20.02 -1.18 -9.24
CA THR A 104 19.52 -1.37 -7.89
C THR A 104 20.39 -0.68 -6.87
N CYS A 105 20.26 0.64 -6.74
CA CYS A 105 20.90 1.38 -5.66
C CYS A 105 19.94 1.53 -4.48
N PHE A 106 19.53 0.43 -3.91
CA PHE A 106 18.60 0.50 -2.78
C PHE A 106 19.31 0.29 -1.46
N ALA A 107 18.89 1.09 -0.48
CA ALA A 107 19.31 0.87 0.88
C ALA A 107 18.97 -0.56 1.32
N SER A 108 19.93 -1.21 2.00
CA SER A 108 19.68 -2.50 2.60
C SER A 108 18.46 -2.44 3.51
N ARG A 109 17.71 -3.53 3.52
CA ARG A 109 16.56 -3.68 4.39
C ARG A 109 16.97 -3.45 5.84
N PRO A 110 16.29 -2.58 6.59
CA PRO A 110 16.57 -2.44 8.02
C PRO A 110 16.31 -3.77 8.74
N ALA A 111 17.17 -4.07 9.66
CA ALA A 111 17.12 -5.30 10.45
C ALA A 111 15.86 -5.37 11.33
#